data_fa1e815cb1ba2b98406ef73e91581bd6
#
_entry.id   fa1e815cb1ba2b98406ef73e91581bd6
#
_cell.length_a   1.000
_cell.length_b   1.000
_cell.length_c   1.000
_cell.angle_alpha   90.00
_cell.angle_beta   90.00
_cell.angle_gamma   90.00
#
_symmetry.space_group_name_H-M   'P 1'
#
loop_
_entity.id
_entity.type
_entity.pdbx_description
1 polymer ?
#
loop_
_entity_poly.entity_id
_entity_poly.type
_entity_poly.pdbx_seq_one_letter_code
_entity_poly.pdbx_strand_id
1 'polypeptide(L)'
;MRLVQRLRYYNFHQSLEDKCHRMLNAVEPGTVVPIHRHPTKDESFVILRGKVRVTTHNDDGSIIEDAVLSQESGNYGVDISKGVWHMVEALELGSVVFECKAGVFVRHEVEGVLELSS
;
A
#
# COMPACT_ATOMS: atom_id res chain seq x y z
N MET A 1 6.66 -16.88 -19.72
CA MET A 1 5.88 -16.82 -18.46
C MET A 1 6.82 -16.78 -17.28
N ARG A 2 6.54 -15.93 -16.33
CA ARG A 2 7.31 -15.86 -15.07
C ARG A 2 6.41 -16.27 -13.91
N LEU A 3 6.83 -17.29 -13.15
CA LEU A 3 6.14 -17.68 -11.93
C LEU A 3 6.66 -16.87 -10.77
N VAL A 4 5.76 -16.48 -9.87
CA VAL A 4 6.09 -15.75 -8.64
C VAL A 4 5.92 -16.70 -7.47
N GLN A 5 7.00 -17.00 -6.77
CA GLN A 5 7.03 -17.95 -5.66
C GLN A 5 7.85 -17.40 -4.50
N ARG A 6 7.42 -17.61 -3.27
CA ARG A 6 8.18 -17.33 -2.04
C ARG A 6 8.79 -15.93 -2.02
N LEU A 7 7.98 -14.90 -2.09
CA LEU A 7 8.48 -13.55 -2.22
C LEU A 7 8.40 -12.73 -0.93
N ARG A 8 9.31 -11.75 -0.82
CA ARG A 8 9.12 -10.58 0.03
C ARG A 8 8.43 -9.48 -0.76
N TYR A 9 8.93 -9.23 -1.98
CA TYR A 9 8.20 -8.42 -2.94
C TYR A 9 8.52 -8.91 -4.35
N TYR A 10 7.66 -8.59 -5.30
CA TYR A 10 7.86 -8.89 -6.70
C TYR A 10 7.22 -7.82 -7.57
N ASN A 11 8.00 -7.28 -8.50
CA ASN A 11 7.52 -6.31 -9.45
C ASN A 11 7.14 -7.01 -10.75
N PHE A 12 5.88 -6.87 -11.16
CA PHE A 12 5.43 -7.33 -12.48
C PHE A 12 5.86 -6.36 -13.58
N HIS A 13 5.97 -5.07 -13.25
CA HIS A 13 6.51 -4.09 -14.19
C HIS A 13 8.01 -4.33 -14.38
N GLN A 14 8.50 -4.07 -15.60
CA GLN A 14 9.87 -4.42 -15.98
C GLN A 14 10.87 -3.28 -15.73
N SER A 15 10.39 -2.05 -15.66
CA SER A 15 11.23 -0.91 -15.36
C SER A 15 10.45 0.17 -14.62
N LEU A 16 11.18 1.11 -14.01
CA LEU A 16 10.58 2.26 -13.34
C LEU A 16 9.88 3.22 -14.32
N GLU A 17 10.17 3.07 -15.61
CA GLU A 17 9.53 3.88 -16.67
C GLU A 17 8.21 3.31 -17.14
N ASP A 18 7.84 2.12 -16.71
CA ASP A 18 6.54 1.55 -17.04
C ASP A 18 5.41 2.44 -16.53
N LYS A 19 4.39 2.59 -17.35
CA LYS A 19 3.25 3.45 -17.04
C LYS A 19 2.28 2.85 -16.03
N CYS A 20 2.43 1.57 -15.73
CA CYS A 20 1.63 0.88 -14.73
C CYS A 20 2.53 0.03 -13.86
N HIS A 21 2.70 0.44 -12.61
CA HIS A 21 3.48 -0.31 -11.63
C HIS A 21 2.57 -1.30 -10.92
N ARG A 22 2.97 -2.57 -10.95
CA ARG A 22 2.20 -3.69 -10.39
C ARG A 22 3.14 -4.54 -9.57
N MET A 23 2.80 -4.80 -8.32
CA MET A 23 3.70 -5.51 -7.43
C MET A 23 2.96 -6.36 -6.41
N LEU A 24 3.63 -7.41 -5.96
CA LEU A 24 3.24 -8.19 -4.80
C LEU A 24 4.17 -7.83 -3.65
N ASN A 25 3.58 -7.57 -2.50
CA ASN A 25 4.33 -7.29 -1.27
C ASN A 25 3.90 -8.27 -0.19
N ALA A 26 4.87 -8.99 0.37
CA ALA A 26 4.68 -9.78 1.58
C ALA A 26 5.01 -8.89 2.78
N VAL A 27 4.08 -8.78 3.70
CA VAL A 27 4.19 -7.87 4.83
C VAL A 27 4.10 -8.66 6.12
N GLU A 28 5.14 -8.58 6.95
CA GLU A 28 5.20 -9.29 8.23
C GLU A 28 4.47 -8.53 9.34
N PRO A 29 3.91 -9.24 10.36
CA PRO A 29 3.29 -8.59 11.50
C PRO A 29 4.24 -7.62 12.19
N GLY A 30 3.72 -6.50 12.62
CA GLY A 30 4.51 -5.43 13.20
C GLY A 30 5.15 -4.50 12.19
N THR A 31 5.15 -4.86 10.90
CA THR A 31 5.57 -3.94 9.85
C THR A 31 4.51 -2.87 9.67
N VAL A 32 4.92 -1.63 9.79
CA VAL A 32 4.07 -0.48 9.56
C VAL A 32 4.68 0.37 8.46
N VAL A 33 3.94 0.60 7.40
CA VAL A 33 4.29 1.62 6.42
C VAL A 33 3.77 2.94 6.97
N PRO A 34 4.66 3.89 7.32
CA PRO A 34 4.25 5.11 7.99
C PRO A 34 3.28 5.94 7.15
N ILE A 35 2.62 6.90 7.79
CA ILE A 35 1.69 7.80 7.11
C ILE A 35 2.45 8.58 6.03
N HIS A 36 2.04 8.38 4.79
CA HIS A 36 2.63 9.02 3.61
C HIS A 36 1.55 9.25 2.56
N ARG A 37 1.90 9.94 1.50
CA ARG A 37 1.00 10.12 0.36
C ARG A 37 1.77 10.17 -0.96
N HIS A 38 1.07 9.89 -2.04
CA HIS A 38 1.53 10.09 -3.41
C HIS A 38 0.79 11.30 -3.98
N PRO A 39 1.44 12.46 -4.16
CA PRO A 39 0.74 13.68 -4.52
C PRO A 39 -0.01 13.62 -5.85
N THR A 40 0.49 12.84 -6.82
CA THR A 40 -0.03 12.87 -8.20
C THR A 40 -0.53 11.51 -8.69
N LYS A 41 -0.49 10.47 -7.86
CA LYS A 41 -0.81 9.10 -8.29
C LYS A 41 -1.83 8.44 -7.39
N ASP A 42 -2.83 7.83 -8.01
CA ASP A 42 -3.74 6.92 -7.34
C ASP A 42 -3.05 5.57 -7.15
N GLU A 43 -3.46 4.84 -6.11
CA GLU A 43 -2.92 3.53 -5.86
C GLU A 43 -4.01 2.61 -5.33
N SER A 44 -3.95 1.33 -5.70
CA SER A 44 -4.91 0.33 -5.27
C SER A 44 -4.19 -0.84 -4.62
N PHE A 45 -4.76 -1.36 -3.54
CA PHE A 45 -4.29 -2.57 -2.87
C PHE A 45 -5.39 -3.61 -2.84
N VAL A 46 -5.02 -4.87 -3.07
CA VAL A 46 -5.90 -6.02 -2.90
C VAL A 46 -5.23 -7.02 -1.99
N ILE A 47 -5.95 -7.49 -0.97
CA ILE A 47 -5.44 -8.52 -0.07
C ILE A 47 -5.54 -9.89 -0.74
N LEU A 48 -4.42 -10.60 -0.81
CA LEU A 48 -4.38 -11.96 -1.35
C LEU A 48 -4.33 -12.99 -0.24
N ARG A 49 -3.68 -12.66 0.87
CA ARG A 49 -3.51 -13.56 2.00
C ARG A 49 -3.29 -12.76 3.28
N GLY A 50 -3.83 -13.26 4.37
CA GLY A 50 -3.60 -12.66 5.67
C GLY A 50 -4.52 -11.48 5.94
N LYS A 51 -4.01 -10.50 6.68
CA LYS A 51 -4.81 -9.40 7.18
C LYS A 51 -3.96 -8.14 7.30
N VAL A 52 -4.42 -7.04 6.72
CA VAL A 52 -3.77 -5.75 6.85
C VAL A 52 -4.79 -4.68 7.22
N ARG A 53 -4.35 -3.72 8.00
CA ARG A 53 -5.13 -2.54 8.34
C ARG A 53 -4.64 -1.38 7.48
N VAL A 54 -5.57 -0.66 6.88
CA VAL A 54 -5.29 0.54 6.11
C VAL A 54 -6.07 1.70 6.71
N THR A 55 -5.38 2.79 7.01
CA THR A 55 -6.02 4.00 7.54
C THR A 55 -5.70 5.18 6.65
N THR A 56 -6.66 6.08 6.50
CA THR A 56 -6.44 7.37 5.83
C THR A 56 -6.53 8.48 6.88
N HIS A 57 -5.83 9.60 6.60
CA HIS A 57 -5.61 10.62 7.60
C HIS A 57 -5.78 12.03 7.06
N ASN A 58 -6.18 12.93 7.93
CA ASN A 58 -6.11 14.37 7.72
C ASN A 58 -4.66 14.87 7.85
N ASP A 59 -4.42 16.12 7.50
CA ASP A 59 -3.09 16.74 7.62
C ASP A 59 -2.56 16.76 9.05
N ASP A 60 -3.44 16.78 10.05
CA ASP A 60 -3.06 16.75 11.47
C ASP A 60 -2.80 15.32 11.98
N GLY A 61 -2.95 14.31 11.12
CA GLY A 61 -2.75 12.90 11.47
C GLY A 61 -3.98 12.19 11.99
N SER A 62 -5.08 12.91 12.21
CA SER A 62 -6.32 12.26 12.67
C SER A 62 -6.86 11.32 11.61
N ILE A 63 -7.44 10.21 12.05
CA ILE A 63 -7.96 9.16 11.16
C ILE A 63 -9.27 9.60 10.53
N ILE A 64 -9.36 9.47 9.20
CA ILE A 64 -10.60 9.66 8.44
C ILE A 64 -11.30 8.33 8.27
N GLU A 65 -10.56 7.33 7.78
CA GLU A 65 -11.09 5.99 7.48
C GLU A 65 -10.14 4.94 8.05
N ASP A 66 -10.73 3.84 8.49
CA ASP A 66 -10.01 2.73 9.12
C ASP A 66 -10.65 1.44 8.61
N ALA A 67 -9.88 0.66 7.86
CA ALA A 67 -10.38 -0.58 7.28
C ALA A 67 -9.40 -1.72 7.52
N VAL A 68 -9.93 -2.90 7.80
CA VAL A 68 -9.17 -4.13 7.84
C VAL A 68 -9.49 -4.92 6.59
N LEU A 69 -8.46 -5.22 5.81
CA LEU A 69 -8.55 -6.02 4.61
C LEU A 69 -8.23 -7.47 4.93
N SER A 70 -9.15 -8.35 4.62
CA SER A 70 -8.96 -9.80 4.71
C SER A 70 -10.05 -10.49 3.91
N GLN A 71 -9.80 -11.73 3.53
CA GLN A 71 -10.84 -12.54 2.88
C GLN A 71 -12.00 -12.78 3.84
N GLU A 72 -11.69 -12.99 5.10
CA GLU A 72 -12.68 -13.25 6.16
C GLU A 72 -13.61 -12.05 6.39
N SER A 73 -13.08 -10.84 6.38
CA SER A 73 -13.88 -9.63 6.60
C SER A 73 -14.77 -9.27 5.41
N GLY A 74 -14.46 -9.80 4.23
CA GLY A 74 -15.14 -9.41 3.00
C GLY A 74 -14.63 -8.08 2.41
N ASN A 75 -13.68 -7.42 3.07
CA ASN A 75 -13.03 -6.22 2.54
C ASN A 75 -11.77 -6.67 1.80
N TYR A 76 -11.84 -6.76 0.49
CA TYR A 76 -10.76 -7.33 -0.32
C TYR A 76 -9.72 -6.33 -0.77
N GLY A 77 -10.05 -5.06 -0.80
CA GLY A 77 -9.11 -4.05 -1.28
C GLY A 77 -9.55 -2.64 -0.97
N VAL A 78 -8.65 -1.72 -1.25
CA VAL A 78 -8.88 -0.28 -1.13
C VAL A 78 -8.33 0.43 -2.35
N ASP A 79 -8.94 1.55 -2.68
CA ASP A 79 -8.45 2.48 -3.68
C ASP A 79 -8.13 3.79 -2.96
N ILE A 80 -6.87 4.21 -3.06
CA ILE A 80 -6.39 5.40 -2.39
C ILE A 80 -6.11 6.46 -3.44
N SER A 81 -6.89 7.53 -3.42
CA SER A 81 -6.75 8.64 -4.35
C SER A 81 -5.45 9.40 -4.10
N LYS A 82 -4.92 9.99 -5.17
CA LYS A 82 -3.75 10.86 -5.08
C LYS A 82 -3.93 11.92 -3.99
N GLY A 83 -2.86 12.21 -3.29
CA GLY A 83 -2.83 13.22 -2.24
C GLY A 83 -3.38 12.77 -0.89
N VAL A 84 -3.92 11.57 -0.77
CA VAL A 84 -4.49 11.08 0.49
C VAL A 84 -3.40 10.49 1.37
N TRP A 85 -3.26 11.04 2.58
CA TRP A 85 -2.39 10.46 3.61
C TRP A 85 -2.90 9.11 4.04
N HIS A 86 -2.04 8.09 4.05
CA HIS A 86 -2.43 6.73 4.42
C HIS A 86 -1.31 5.96 5.08
N MET A 87 -1.70 4.95 5.84
CA MET A 87 -0.81 4.03 6.54
C MET A 87 -1.28 2.60 6.29
N VAL A 88 -0.34 1.68 6.22
CA VAL A 88 -0.63 0.23 6.10
C VAL A 88 0.09 -0.50 7.23
N GLU A 89 -0.61 -1.39 7.90
CA GLU A 89 -0.08 -2.21 8.99
C GLU A 89 -0.45 -3.67 8.77
N ALA A 90 0.54 -4.55 8.83
CA ALA A 90 0.30 -5.98 8.77
C ALA A 90 -0.19 -6.48 10.13
N LEU A 91 -1.31 -7.19 10.14
CA LEU A 91 -1.91 -7.74 11.36
C LEU A 91 -1.71 -9.24 11.51
N GLU A 92 -1.31 -9.93 10.45
CA GLU A 92 -1.19 -11.38 10.44
C GLU A 92 0.05 -11.83 9.69
N LEU A 93 0.69 -12.91 10.20
CA LEU A 93 1.87 -13.51 9.58
C LEU A 93 1.55 -13.97 8.15
N GLY A 94 2.46 -13.72 7.24
CA GLY A 94 2.32 -14.16 5.86
C GLY A 94 1.30 -13.35 5.05
N SER A 95 0.99 -12.13 5.47
CA SER A 95 0.10 -11.26 4.70
C SER A 95 0.74 -10.87 3.38
N VAL A 96 -0.05 -10.94 2.30
CA VAL A 96 0.40 -10.61 0.95
C VAL A 96 -0.63 -9.68 0.32
N VAL A 97 -0.17 -8.55 -0.19
CA VAL A 97 -1.00 -7.60 -0.93
C VAL A 97 -0.50 -7.44 -2.36
N PHE A 98 -1.43 -7.30 -3.28
CA PHE A 98 -1.16 -6.85 -4.65
C PHE A 98 -1.40 -5.35 -4.72
N GLU A 99 -0.43 -4.62 -5.21
CA GLU A 99 -0.48 -3.17 -5.34
C GLU A 99 -0.36 -2.76 -6.80
N CYS A 100 -1.18 -1.83 -7.21
CA CYS A 100 -1.14 -1.23 -8.54
C CYS A 100 -1.10 0.28 -8.40
N LYS A 101 -0.16 0.91 -9.07
CA LYS A 101 0.05 2.35 -9.03
C LYS A 101 0.48 2.86 -10.40
N ALA A 102 -0.01 4.04 -10.77
CA ALA A 102 0.44 4.65 -12.03
C ALA A 102 1.97 4.88 -12.01
N GLY A 103 2.65 4.46 -13.09
CA GLY A 103 4.00 4.88 -13.44
C GLY A 103 3.89 6.17 -14.28
N VAL A 104 4.95 6.80 -14.71
CA VAL A 104 6.36 6.44 -14.55
C VAL A 104 6.84 6.80 -13.14
N PHE A 105 7.92 6.15 -12.68
CA PHE A 105 8.50 6.50 -11.39
C PHE A 105 9.01 7.94 -11.43
N VAL A 106 8.62 8.71 -10.42
CA VAL A 106 9.09 10.08 -10.21
C VAL A 106 9.75 10.16 -8.85
N ARG A 107 10.99 10.62 -8.82
CA ARG A 107 11.84 10.55 -7.63
C ARG A 107 11.23 11.17 -6.37
N HIS A 108 10.46 12.23 -6.50
CA HIS A 108 9.86 12.95 -5.38
C HIS A 108 8.34 12.79 -5.33
N GLU A 109 7.82 11.70 -5.89
CA GLU A 109 6.39 11.40 -5.89
C GLU A 109 5.85 11.11 -4.50
N VAL A 110 6.67 10.54 -3.63
CA VAL A 110 6.25 10.23 -2.26
C VAL A 110 6.56 11.41 -1.35
N GLU A 111 5.53 12.04 -0.77
CA GLU A 111 5.73 12.92 0.37
C GLU A 111 5.89 12.05 1.61
N GLY A 112 6.91 12.35 2.37
CA GLY A 112 7.33 11.56 3.52
C GLY A 112 6.31 11.52 4.63
N VAL A 113 6.75 10.96 5.75
CA VAL A 113 5.93 10.72 6.92
C VAL A 113 5.29 12.02 7.39
N LEU A 114 3.98 11.97 7.62
CA LEU A 114 3.28 13.06 8.26
C LEU A 114 3.80 13.19 9.69
N GLU A 115 4.45 14.31 10.00
CA GLU A 115 4.90 14.58 11.35
C GLU A 115 3.72 14.96 12.23
N LEU A 116 3.45 14.09 13.21
CA LEU A 116 2.45 14.36 14.21
C LEU A 116 3.08 15.22 15.29
N SER A 117 2.47 16.36 15.59
CA SER A 117 2.87 17.15 16.74
C SER A 117 2.62 16.32 18.01
N SER A 118 3.68 16.02 18.67
CA SER A 118 3.63 15.34 19.95
C SER A 118 3.09 16.26 21.03
#